data_4122f85a20aedd9ea0a3fab7254c7753
#
_entry.id   4122f85a20aedd9ea0a3fab7254c7753
#
_cell.length_a   1.000
_cell.length_b   1.000
_cell.length_c   1.000
_cell.angle_alpha   90.00
_cell.angle_beta   90.00
_cell.angle_gamma   90.00
#
_symmetry.space_group_name_H-M   'P 1'
#
loop_
_entity.id
_entity.type
_entity.pdbx_description
1 polymer ?
#
loop_
_entity_poly.entity_id
_entity_poly.type
_entity_poly.pdbx_seq_one_letter_code
_entity_poly.pdbx_strand_id
1 'polypeptide(L)'
;MLNRARTGELNWEDIEVLKKIVVDESDLDPNVLHLFYKNIDVNDHNKKMLNTLKTDLVEIEAIILPKNYKPKIKNGRIDDTQFMELLQMKIGARIKLVNNIWTIDKLVNGSLGTIVGFEWKNDKKGKAHVVAVSIAFDEIPVGEMQRMKYPRESKKYEDENGTPIFISEQEYNMSSRSGKSHAAKAKVIQFPLRLAWASTAHGVQVIFIYHIYLIFLDSN
;
A
#
# COMPACT_ATOMS: atom_id res chain seq x y z
N MET A 1 -13.05 -16.38 24.20
CA MET A 1 -13.49 -15.25 23.37
C MET A 1 -13.06 -15.39 21.90
N LEU A 2 -11.76 -15.29 21.52
CA LEU A 2 -11.33 -15.25 20.11
C LEU A 2 -11.79 -16.44 19.23
N ASN A 3 -11.77 -17.67 19.74
CA ASN A 3 -12.29 -18.82 19.00
C ASN A 3 -13.81 -18.73 18.76
N ARG A 4 -14.58 -18.28 19.75
CA ARG A 4 -16.01 -18.05 19.59
C ARG A 4 -16.31 -16.91 18.62
N ALA A 5 -15.50 -15.85 18.63
CA ALA A 5 -15.62 -14.79 17.62
C ALA A 5 -15.41 -15.32 16.20
N ARG A 6 -14.41 -16.20 16.00
CA ARG A 6 -14.12 -16.82 14.70
C ARG A 6 -15.26 -17.70 14.19
N THR A 7 -15.99 -18.39 15.07
CA THR A 7 -17.10 -19.28 14.72
C THR A 7 -18.46 -18.57 14.73
N GLY A 8 -18.52 -17.29 15.11
CA GLY A 8 -19.77 -16.54 15.22
C GLY A 8 -20.58 -16.87 16.50
N GLU A 9 -19.96 -17.50 17.49
CA GLU A 9 -20.60 -18.02 18.72
C GLU A 9 -20.26 -17.13 19.92
N LEU A 10 -20.17 -15.81 19.74
CA LEU A 10 -19.94 -14.87 20.85
C LEU A 10 -21.11 -14.93 21.84
N ASN A 11 -20.77 -15.02 23.14
CA ASN A 11 -21.72 -14.90 24.22
C ASN A 11 -21.76 -13.47 24.81
N TRP A 12 -22.68 -13.21 25.72
CA TRP A 12 -22.85 -11.89 26.35
C TRP A 12 -21.59 -11.40 27.09
N GLU A 13 -20.86 -12.30 27.74
CA GLU A 13 -19.61 -11.96 28.44
C GLU A 13 -18.54 -11.51 27.47
N ASP A 14 -18.42 -12.18 26.30
CA ASP A 14 -17.51 -11.79 25.25
C ASP A 14 -17.84 -10.40 24.69
N ILE A 15 -19.13 -10.10 24.49
CA ILE A 15 -19.62 -8.81 24.03
C ILE A 15 -19.30 -7.70 25.04
N GLU A 16 -19.50 -7.94 26.33
CA GLU A 16 -19.15 -6.96 27.37
C GLU A 16 -17.65 -6.69 27.44
N VAL A 17 -16.80 -7.70 27.20
CA VAL A 17 -15.36 -7.50 27.09
C VAL A 17 -15.02 -6.63 25.89
N LEU A 18 -15.64 -6.90 24.72
CA LEU A 18 -15.42 -6.11 23.50
C LEU A 18 -15.88 -4.66 23.67
N LYS A 19 -17.02 -4.41 24.31
CA LYS A 19 -17.51 -3.05 24.58
C LYS A 19 -16.54 -2.21 25.42
N LYS A 20 -15.79 -2.84 26.34
CA LYS A 20 -14.82 -2.15 27.19
C LYS A 20 -13.58 -1.66 26.46
N ILE A 21 -13.30 -2.22 25.27
CA ILE A 21 -12.15 -1.83 24.44
C ILE A 21 -12.55 -0.94 23.26
N VAL A 22 -13.84 -0.56 23.17
CA VAL A 22 -14.29 0.47 22.23
C VAL A 22 -13.77 1.82 22.71
N VAL A 23 -13.13 2.56 21.81
CA VAL A 23 -12.64 3.91 22.04
C VAL A 23 -13.26 4.86 21.02
N ASP A 24 -13.38 6.13 21.37
CA ASP A 24 -13.86 7.13 20.43
C ASP A 24 -12.84 7.37 19.30
N GLU A 25 -13.31 7.64 18.09
CA GLU A 25 -12.45 7.88 16.92
C GLU A 25 -11.48 9.05 17.17
N SER A 26 -11.89 10.05 17.98
CA SER A 26 -11.06 11.19 18.37
C SER A 26 -9.84 10.82 19.22
N ASP A 27 -9.90 9.69 19.93
CA ASP A 27 -8.84 9.23 20.82
C ASP A 27 -7.84 8.29 20.13
N LEU A 28 -8.10 7.98 18.84
CA LEU A 28 -7.22 7.13 18.05
C LEU A 28 -6.01 7.90 17.54
N ASP A 29 -4.83 7.27 17.62
CA ASP A 29 -3.65 7.78 16.90
C ASP A 29 -3.96 7.76 15.39
N PRO A 30 -3.85 8.91 14.69
CA PRO A 30 -4.12 8.99 13.26
C PRO A 30 -3.20 8.11 12.40
N ASN A 31 -2.09 7.61 12.95
CA ASN A 31 -1.15 6.73 12.25
C ASN A 31 -1.44 5.24 12.44
N VAL A 32 -2.41 4.86 13.28
CA VAL A 32 -2.79 3.44 13.40
C VAL A 32 -3.49 2.96 12.13
N LEU A 33 -3.35 1.68 11.85
CA LEU A 33 -4.01 1.06 10.70
C LEU A 33 -5.50 0.84 11.01
N HIS A 34 -6.35 1.50 10.24
CA HIS A 34 -7.81 1.35 10.31
C HIS A 34 -8.28 0.18 9.46
N LEU A 35 -9.15 -0.69 10.02
CA LEU A 35 -9.72 -1.82 9.30
C LEU A 35 -11.17 -1.55 8.91
N PHE A 36 -11.45 -1.68 7.62
CA PHE A 36 -12.80 -1.56 7.06
C PHE A 36 -13.22 -2.87 6.39
N TYR A 37 -14.52 -3.07 6.28
CA TYR A 37 -15.08 -4.23 5.58
C TYR A 37 -15.01 -4.06 4.06
N LYS A 38 -15.29 -2.87 3.53
CA LYS A 38 -15.36 -2.60 2.09
C LYS A 38 -14.12 -1.86 1.59
N ASN A 39 -13.68 -2.20 0.36
CA ASN A 39 -12.56 -1.50 -0.28
C ASN A 39 -12.85 -0.02 -0.57
N ILE A 40 -14.13 0.37 -0.74
CA ILE A 40 -14.49 1.76 -0.99
C ILE A 40 -14.18 2.60 0.25
N ASP A 41 -14.56 2.14 1.45
CA ASP A 41 -14.31 2.83 2.70
C ASP A 41 -12.81 2.97 2.98
N VAL A 42 -12.03 1.92 2.66
CA VAL A 42 -10.56 1.95 2.70
C VAL A 42 -9.99 3.04 1.80
N ASN A 43 -10.48 3.13 0.56
CA ASN A 43 -10.00 4.12 -0.39
C ASN A 43 -10.36 5.53 0.03
N ASP A 44 -11.58 5.75 0.50
CA ASP A 44 -12.07 7.05 0.95
C ASP A 44 -11.30 7.52 2.19
N HIS A 45 -11.08 6.64 3.17
CA HIS A 45 -10.26 6.95 4.34
C HIS A 45 -8.82 7.29 3.94
N ASN A 46 -8.17 6.46 3.14
CA ASN A 46 -6.80 6.71 2.68
C ASN A 46 -6.68 8.03 1.91
N LYS A 47 -7.66 8.36 1.07
CA LYS A 47 -7.71 9.63 0.33
C LYS A 47 -7.92 10.83 1.27
N LYS A 48 -8.83 10.69 2.25
CA LYS A 48 -9.05 11.70 3.30
C LYS A 48 -7.74 11.99 4.03
N MET A 49 -7.03 10.96 4.50
CA MET A 49 -5.76 11.10 5.20
C MET A 49 -4.66 11.70 4.32
N LEU A 50 -4.53 11.28 3.06
CA LEU A 50 -3.58 11.88 2.12
C LEU A 50 -3.81 13.38 1.95
N ASN A 51 -5.08 13.82 1.94
CA ASN A 51 -5.44 15.23 1.80
C ASN A 51 -5.13 16.07 3.04
N THR A 52 -4.98 15.48 4.23
CA THR A 52 -4.56 16.21 5.44
C THR A 52 -3.09 16.63 5.40
N LEU A 53 -2.26 15.91 4.62
CA LEU A 53 -0.86 16.26 4.47
C LEU A 53 -0.68 17.54 3.65
N LYS A 54 0.18 18.45 4.12
CA LYS A 54 0.43 19.76 3.51
C LYS A 54 1.52 19.73 2.43
N THR A 55 2.19 18.58 2.23
CA THR A 55 3.24 18.42 1.23
C THR A 55 2.65 18.27 -0.17
N ASP A 56 3.48 18.49 -1.20
CA ASP A 56 3.06 18.44 -2.59
C ASP A 56 2.61 17.03 -3.00
N LEU A 57 1.55 16.99 -3.81
CA LEU A 57 1.04 15.75 -4.38
C LEU A 57 1.92 15.29 -5.54
N VAL A 58 2.37 14.05 -5.46
CA VAL A 58 3.09 13.35 -6.54
C VAL A 58 2.16 12.30 -7.14
N GLU A 59 1.93 12.39 -8.43
CA GLU A 59 1.09 11.47 -9.20
C GLU A 59 1.93 10.69 -10.21
N ILE A 60 1.79 9.38 -10.20
CA ILE A 60 2.53 8.46 -11.07
C ILE A 60 1.55 7.52 -11.74
N GLU A 61 1.40 7.66 -13.06
CA GLU A 61 0.60 6.74 -13.87
C GLU A 61 1.36 5.44 -14.13
N ALA A 62 0.66 4.31 -14.08
CA ALA A 62 1.22 3.02 -14.47
C ALA A 62 1.51 2.99 -15.97
N ILE A 63 2.66 2.42 -16.35
CA ILE A 63 2.96 2.14 -17.74
C ILE A 63 2.43 0.74 -18.07
N ILE A 64 1.56 0.66 -19.07
CA ILE A 64 0.94 -0.59 -19.52
C ILE A 64 1.45 -0.93 -20.92
N LEU A 65 1.92 -2.15 -21.09
CA LEU A 65 2.43 -2.65 -22.37
C LEU A 65 1.70 -3.93 -22.79
N PRO A 66 1.32 -4.08 -24.07
CA PRO A 66 1.46 -3.09 -25.15
C PRO A 66 0.55 -1.87 -24.96
N LYS A 67 0.93 -0.70 -25.45
CA LYS A 67 0.22 0.57 -25.23
C LYS A 67 -1.24 0.62 -25.68
N ASN A 68 -1.63 -0.23 -26.60
CA ASN A 68 -3.00 -0.37 -27.10
C ASN A 68 -3.89 -1.25 -26.20
N TYR A 69 -3.32 -1.91 -25.20
CA TYR A 69 -4.08 -2.72 -24.27
C TYR A 69 -4.68 -1.84 -23.16
N LYS A 70 -5.97 -2.02 -22.91
CA LYS A 70 -6.71 -1.35 -21.84
C LYS A 70 -7.17 -2.39 -20.83
N PRO A 71 -6.48 -2.55 -19.70
CA PRO A 71 -6.90 -3.46 -18.63
C PRO A 71 -8.22 -3.00 -18.02
N LYS A 72 -8.89 -3.90 -17.31
CA LYS A 72 -9.99 -3.53 -16.43
C LYS A 72 -9.40 -2.85 -15.19
N ILE A 73 -10.04 -1.77 -14.76
CA ILE A 73 -9.71 -1.08 -13.53
C ILE A 73 -10.80 -1.34 -12.51
N LYS A 74 -10.41 -1.78 -11.33
CA LYS A 74 -11.31 -2.04 -10.20
C LYS A 74 -10.81 -1.29 -8.96
N ASN A 75 -11.58 -0.32 -8.48
CA ASN A 75 -11.22 0.52 -7.35
C ASN A 75 -9.84 1.19 -7.50
N GLY A 76 -9.53 1.70 -8.72
CA GLY A 76 -8.25 2.32 -9.06
C GLY A 76 -7.08 1.34 -9.24
N ARG A 77 -7.29 0.04 -9.03
CA ARG A 77 -6.31 -1.02 -9.22
C ARG A 77 -6.47 -1.66 -10.60
N ILE A 78 -5.36 -1.93 -11.26
CA ILE A 78 -5.33 -2.70 -12.50
C ILE A 78 -5.68 -4.15 -12.14
N ASP A 79 -6.78 -4.64 -12.72
CA ASP A 79 -7.30 -5.99 -12.44
C ASP A 79 -6.24 -7.06 -12.73
N ASP A 80 -6.26 -8.15 -11.98
CA ASP A 80 -5.24 -9.22 -11.97
C ASP A 80 -3.83 -8.79 -11.54
N THR A 81 -3.65 -7.54 -11.05
CA THR A 81 -2.39 -7.05 -10.47
C THR A 81 -2.62 -6.46 -9.09
N GLN A 82 -1.52 -6.13 -8.39
CA GLN A 82 -1.59 -5.35 -7.14
C GLN A 82 -1.33 -3.85 -7.36
N PHE A 83 -1.03 -3.44 -8.60
CA PHE A 83 -0.66 -2.07 -8.92
C PHE A 83 -1.86 -1.15 -9.09
N MET A 84 -1.69 0.10 -8.67
CA MET A 84 -2.64 1.18 -8.94
C MET A 84 -2.40 1.73 -10.35
N GLU A 85 -3.50 2.06 -11.07
CA GLU A 85 -3.41 2.74 -12.36
C GLU A 85 -2.78 4.13 -12.20
N LEU A 86 -3.26 4.87 -11.19
CA LEU A 86 -2.71 6.14 -10.76
C LEU A 86 -2.31 6.03 -9.29
N LEU A 87 -1.02 6.19 -9.01
CA LEU A 87 -0.49 6.20 -7.66
C LEU A 87 -0.33 7.66 -7.21
N GLN A 88 -1.09 8.04 -6.20
CA GLN A 88 -1.06 9.36 -5.58
C GLN A 88 -0.33 9.27 -4.23
N MET A 89 0.69 10.08 -4.05
CA MET A 89 1.56 10.04 -2.87
C MET A 89 1.98 11.44 -2.43
N LYS A 90 2.30 11.57 -1.15
CA LYS A 90 2.91 12.77 -0.54
C LYS A 90 4.00 12.36 0.44
N ILE A 91 4.98 13.22 0.70
CA ILE A 91 5.89 13.02 1.85
C ILE A 91 5.03 13.00 3.12
N GLY A 92 5.32 12.05 4.02
CA GLY A 92 4.53 11.77 5.22
C GLY A 92 3.38 10.77 4.99
N ALA A 93 3.13 10.33 3.76
CA ALA A 93 2.07 9.35 3.50
C ALA A 93 2.42 7.96 4.03
N ARG A 94 1.45 7.35 4.72
CA ARG A 94 1.54 5.94 5.14
C ARG A 94 1.32 5.03 3.94
N ILE A 95 2.23 4.09 3.77
CA ILE A 95 2.20 3.15 2.65
C ILE A 95 2.44 1.71 3.10
N LYS A 96 2.09 0.78 2.22
CA LYS A 96 2.55 -0.61 2.28
C LYS A 96 3.13 -1.06 0.96
N LEU A 97 4.08 -2.00 1.02
CA LEU A 97 4.49 -2.77 -0.14
C LEU A 97 3.36 -3.70 -0.57
N VAL A 98 3.19 -3.87 -1.88
CA VAL A 98 2.18 -4.79 -2.45
C VAL A 98 2.79 -5.98 -3.18
N ASN A 99 4.11 -6.03 -3.29
CA ASN A 99 4.88 -7.14 -3.86
C ASN A 99 6.09 -7.46 -2.98
N ASN A 100 6.57 -8.69 -3.07
CA ASN A 100 7.85 -9.08 -2.49
C ASN A 100 8.96 -8.54 -3.41
N ILE A 101 9.79 -7.64 -2.88
CA ILE A 101 10.93 -7.06 -3.58
C ILE A 101 12.19 -7.86 -3.25
N TRP A 102 12.44 -8.07 -1.95
CA TRP A 102 13.61 -8.75 -1.45
C TRP A 102 13.31 -9.39 -0.09
N THR A 103 12.98 -10.68 -0.09
CA THR A 103 12.49 -11.39 1.10
C THR A 103 13.52 -11.49 2.23
N ILE A 104 14.81 -11.64 1.88
CA ILE A 104 15.89 -11.71 2.88
C ILE A 104 16.04 -10.37 3.62
N ASP A 105 15.82 -9.26 2.91
CA ASP A 105 15.85 -7.89 3.44
C ASP A 105 14.49 -7.44 4.02
N LYS A 106 13.57 -8.39 4.19
CA LYS A 106 12.20 -8.17 4.70
C LYS A 106 11.35 -7.17 3.89
N LEU A 107 11.79 -6.82 2.68
CA LEU A 107 11.01 -6.02 1.74
C LEU A 107 9.95 -6.92 1.09
N VAL A 108 8.88 -7.19 1.81
CA VAL A 108 7.82 -8.12 1.42
C VAL A 108 6.45 -7.44 1.32
N ASN A 109 5.54 -8.10 0.63
CA ASN A 109 4.15 -7.65 0.58
C ASN A 109 3.58 -7.49 2.00
N GLY A 110 3.03 -6.32 2.29
CA GLY A 110 2.52 -5.97 3.60
C GLY A 110 3.45 -5.15 4.47
N SER A 111 4.77 -5.03 4.16
CA SER A 111 5.68 -4.16 4.93
C SER A 111 5.17 -2.73 4.92
N LEU A 112 4.97 -2.16 6.11
CA LEU A 112 4.42 -0.83 6.35
C LEU A 112 5.53 0.19 6.56
N GLY A 113 5.27 1.43 6.16
CA GLY A 113 6.20 2.53 6.37
C GLY A 113 5.62 3.89 5.98
N THR A 114 6.45 4.92 6.08
CA THR A 114 6.09 6.31 5.75
C THR A 114 7.03 6.84 4.66
N ILE A 115 6.48 7.54 3.68
CA ILE A 115 7.27 8.19 2.62
C ILE A 115 8.04 9.36 3.22
N VAL A 116 9.37 9.31 3.10
CA VAL A 116 10.28 10.39 3.56
C VAL A 116 10.81 11.22 2.39
N GLY A 117 10.73 10.71 1.15
CA GLY A 117 11.15 11.49 0.00
C GLY A 117 10.97 10.81 -1.35
N PHE A 118 11.28 11.60 -2.39
CA PHE A 118 11.23 11.19 -3.79
C PHE A 118 12.54 11.52 -4.49
N GLU A 119 13.09 10.57 -5.27
CA GLU A 119 14.21 10.79 -6.15
C GLU A 119 13.72 11.06 -7.57
N TRP A 120 14.13 12.21 -8.12
CA TRP A 120 13.73 12.67 -9.43
C TRP A 120 14.87 12.56 -10.43
N LYS A 121 14.55 12.18 -11.67
CA LYS A 121 15.46 12.28 -12.82
C LYS A 121 14.73 12.89 -14.00
N ASN A 122 15.49 13.59 -14.85
CA ASN A 122 14.98 14.06 -16.12
C ASN A 122 15.15 12.99 -17.19
N ASP A 123 14.13 12.79 -18.01
CA ASP A 123 14.22 11.94 -19.21
C ASP A 123 15.05 12.65 -20.31
N LYS A 124 15.24 11.98 -21.45
CA LYS A 124 15.97 12.53 -22.59
C LYS A 124 15.33 13.82 -23.18
N LYS A 125 14.07 14.10 -22.86
CA LYS A 125 13.33 15.28 -23.28
C LYS A 125 13.28 16.37 -22.21
N GLY A 126 13.98 16.19 -21.09
CA GLY A 126 14.02 17.13 -19.97
C GLY A 126 12.81 17.05 -19.02
N LYS A 127 11.88 16.09 -19.20
CA LYS A 127 10.74 15.92 -18.31
C LYS A 127 11.17 15.18 -17.04
N ALA A 128 10.90 15.80 -15.87
CA ALA A 128 11.16 15.18 -14.59
C ALA A 128 10.19 14.01 -14.32
N HIS A 129 10.71 12.91 -13.79
CA HIS A 129 9.94 11.77 -13.34
C HIS A 129 10.57 11.16 -12.09
N VAL A 130 9.75 10.52 -11.24
CA VAL A 130 10.21 9.83 -10.04
C VAL A 130 10.86 8.51 -10.43
N VAL A 131 12.08 8.26 -9.92
CA VAL A 131 12.82 7.01 -10.14
C VAL A 131 12.92 6.15 -8.91
N ALA A 132 12.80 6.73 -7.71
CA ALA A 132 12.70 6.00 -6.45
C ALA A 132 11.85 6.78 -5.45
N VAL A 133 11.20 6.03 -4.57
CA VAL A 133 10.46 6.53 -3.41
C VAL A 133 11.20 6.04 -2.17
N SER A 134 11.65 6.95 -1.31
CA SER A 134 12.34 6.62 -0.06
C SER A 134 11.33 6.44 1.06
N ILE A 135 11.39 5.30 1.76
CA ILE A 135 10.43 4.87 2.75
C ILE A 135 11.15 4.56 4.07
N ALA A 136 10.72 5.19 5.15
CA ALA A 136 11.04 4.79 6.51
C ALA A 136 10.07 3.67 6.90
N PHE A 137 10.57 2.43 6.94
CA PHE A 137 9.75 1.29 7.35
C PHE A 137 9.59 1.27 8.87
N ASP A 138 8.45 0.78 9.36
CA ASP A 138 8.11 0.74 10.79
C ASP A 138 9.05 -0.19 11.57
N GLU A 139 9.54 -1.26 10.94
CA GLU A 139 10.52 -2.16 11.52
C GLU A 139 11.94 -1.79 11.05
N ILE A 140 12.82 -1.47 11.99
CA ILE A 140 14.20 -1.01 11.73
C ILE A 140 14.99 -1.90 10.75
N PRO A 141 14.96 -3.27 10.85
CA PRO A 141 15.76 -4.10 9.98
C PRO A 141 15.22 -4.24 8.54
N VAL A 142 14.00 -3.71 8.25
CA VAL A 142 13.44 -3.78 6.90
C VAL A 142 14.22 -2.85 5.97
N GLY A 143 14.73 -3.40 4.87
CA GLY A 143 15.42 -2.63 3.84
C GLY A 143 16.86 -2.25 4.17
N GLU A 144 17.49 -2.84 5.18
CA GLU A 144 18.87 -2.54 5.55
C GLU A 144 19.87 -2.85 4.42
N MET A 145 19.73 -4.02 3.80
CA MET A 145 20.59 -4.41 2.65
C MET A 145 20.30 -3.56 1.42
N GLN A 146 19.03 -3.15 1.23
CA GLN A 146 18.63 -2.24 0.16
C GLN A 146 19.31 -0.87 0.33
N ARG A 147 19.34 -0.32 1.55
CA ARG A 147 20.03 0.93 1.86
C ARG A 147 21.54 0.82 1.58
N MET A 148 22.16 -0.28 1.97
CA MET A 148 23.59 -0.54 1.69
C MET A 148 23.88 -0.66 0.19
N LYS A 149 22.98 -1.26 -0.57
CA LYS A 149 23.11 -1.44 -2.02
C LYS A 149 22.97 -0.12 -2.80
N TYR A 150 22.17 0.81 -2.28
CA TYR A 150 21.89 2.11 -2.92
C TYR A 150 22.27 3.28 -2.00
N PRO A 151 23.56 3.44 -1.68
CA PRO A 151 24.02 4.41 -0.68
C PRO A 151 23.78 5.87 -1.08
N ARG A 152 23.73 6.18 -2.36
CA ARG A 152 23.50 7.56 -2.85
C ARG A 152 22.08 8.03 -2.55
N GLU A 153 21.11 7.17 -2.85
CA GLU A 153 19.69 7.42 -2.64
C GLU A 153 19.34 7.37 -1.15
N SER A 154 19.98 6.48 -0.40
CA SER A 154 19.72 6.30 1.04
C SER A 154 20.31 7.40 1.89
N LYS A 155 21.51 7.91 1.57
CA LYS A 155 22.23 8.92 2.35
C LYS A 155 21.42 10.22 2.54
N LYS A 156 20.60 10.57 1.58
CA LYS A 156 19.78 11.78 1.62
C LYS A 156 18.70 11.73 2.72
N TYR A 157 18.30 10.52 3.13
CA TYR A 157 17.26 10.25 4.12
C TYR A 157 17.78 9.31 5.22
N GLU A 158 19.08 9.43 5.55
CA GLU A 158 19.76 8.54 6.50
C GLU A 158 19.19 8.69 7.92
N ASP A 159 18.88 9.91 8.33
CA ASP A 159 18.31 10.20 9.66
C ASP A 159 16.94 9.56 9.86
N GLU A 160 16.16 9.37 8.78
CA GLU A 160 14.84 8.73 8.80
C GLU A 160 14.90 7.24 8.42
N ASN A 161 16.09 6.63 8.24
CA ASN A 161 16.27 5.27 7.70
C ASN A 161 15.57 5.05 6.34
N GLY A 162 15.58 6.06 5.49
CA GLY A 162 14.90 6.06 4.19
C GLY A 162 15.44 4.98 3.25
N THR A 163 14.60 3.99 2.97
CA THR A 163 14.93 2.88 2.07
C THR A 163 14.39 3.17 0.68
N PRO A 164 15.24 3.25 -0.37
CA PRO A 164 14.79 3.55 -1.73
C PRO A 164 14.05 2.36 -2.35
N ILE A 165 12.82 2.59 -2.77
CA ILE A 165 11.99 1.63 -3.50
C ILE A 165 11.88 2.11 -4.95
N PHE A 166 12.22 1.22 -5.86
CA PHE A 166 12.23 1.48 -7.29
C PHE A 166 10.95 0.98 -7.96
N ILE A 167 10.71 1.47 -9.17
CA ILE A 167 9.63 0.98 -10.02
C ILE A 167 9.81 -0.51 -10.29
N SER A 168 8.72 -1.25 -10.34
CA SER A 168 8.67 -2.70 -10.55
C SER A 168 7.82 -3.03 -11.76
N GLU A 169 8.17 -4.12 -12.44
CA GLU A 169 7.42 -4.67 -13.58
C GLU A 169 6.69 -5.93 -13.14
N GLN A 170 5.42 -6.07 -13.50
CA GLN A 170 4.63 -7.27 -13.30
C GLN A 170 3.99 -7.71 -14.62
N GLU A 171 4.22 -8.96 -15.01
CA GLU A 171 3.50 -9.59 -16.13
C GLU A 171 2.16 -10.12 -15.65
N TYR A 172 1.15 -10.04 -16.52
CA TYR A 172 -0.16 -10.63 -16.30
C TYR A 172 -0.80 -11.08 -17.63
N ASN A 173 -1.73 -12.00 -17.55
CA ASN A 173 -2.42 -12.50 -18.73
C ASN A 173 -3.49 -11.52 -19.17
N MET A 174 -3.44 -11.08 -20.43
CA MET A 174 -4.52 -10.28 -21.01
C MET A 174 -5.78 -11.14 -21.09
N SER A 175 -6.89 -10.71 -20.49
CA SER A 175 -8.17 -11.38 -20.69
C SER A 175 -8.61 -11.20 -22.14
N SER A 176 -8.59 -12.31 -22.90
CA SER A 176 -9.10 -12.33 -24.25
C SER A 176 -10.63 -12.22 -24.23
N ARG A 177 -11.18 -11.20 -24.92
CA ARG A 177 -12.64 -11.10 -25.15
C ARG A 177 -13.19 -12.22 -26.07
N SER A 178 -12.35 -13.05 -26.66
CA SER A 178 -12.74 -14.01 -27.70
C SER A 178 -12.45 -15.47 -27.38
N GLY A 179 -12.26 -15.86 -26.12
CA GLY A 179 -12.20 -17.30 -25.74
C GLY A 179 -11.15 -18.18 -26.44
N LYS A 180 -10.23 -17.62 -27.24
CA LYS A 180 -9.17 -18.35 -27.91
C LYS A 180 -7.87 -18.31 -27.13
N SER A 181 -7.34 -19.47 -26.87
CA SER A 181 -6.28 -19.88 -25.96
C SER A 181 -4.84 -19.49 -26.38
N HIS A 182 -4.59 -18.25 -26.69
CA HIS A 182 -3.22 -17.71 -26.61
C HIS A 182 -3.30 -16.42 -25.82
N ALA A 183 -3.22 -16.55 -24.49
CA ALA A 183 -3.22 -15.41 -23.60
C ALA A 183 -1.96 -14.58 -23.87
N ALA A 184 -2.10 -13.53 -24.68
CA ALA A 184 -1.07 -12.56 -24.84
C ALA A 184 -0.76 -11.98 -23.43
N LYS A 185 0.53 -11.85 -23.11
CA LYS A 185 0.95 -11.28 -21.85
C LYS A 185 1.01 -9.76 -21.94
N ALA A 186 0.53 -9.10 -20.95
CA ALA A 186 0.72 -7.67 -20.73
C ALA A 186 1.68 -7.45 -19.58
N LYS A 187 2.29 -6.27 -19.55
CA LYS A 187 3.18 -5.82 -18.49
C LYS A 187 2.66 -4.54 -17.88
N VAL A 188 2.66 -4.46 -16.57
CA VAL A 188 2.44 -3.23 -15.83
C VAL A 188 3.74 -2.85 -15.14
N ILE A 189 4.11 -1.59 -15.29
CA ILE A 189 5.29 -1.00 -14.67
C ILE A 189 4.81 0.10 -13.75
N GLN A 190 5.00 -0.06 -12.44
CA GLN A 190 4.57 0.87 -11.41
C GLN A 190 5.39 0.66 -10.14
N PHE A 191 5.38 1.61 -9.22
CA PHE A 191 5.88 1.38 -7.87
C PHE A 191 4.99 0.37 -7.14
N PRO A 192 5.58 -0.61 -6.45
CA PRO A 192 4.83 -1.64 -5.72
C PRO A 192 4.31 -1.12 -4.37
N LEU A 193 3.61 0.01 -4.39
CA LEU A 193 3.18 0.77 -3.23
C LEU A 193 1.68 1.03 -3.24
N ARG A 194 1.08 1.11 -2.06
CA ARG A 194 -0.30 1.58 -1.86
C ARG A 194 -0.37 2.36 -0.55
N LEU A 195 -1.31 3.31 -0.48
CA LEU A 195 -1.64 3.99 0.78
C LEU A 195 -2.13 2.98 1.82
N ALA A 196 -1.77 3.21 3.09
CA ALA A 196 -1.96 2.25 4.16
C ALA A 196 -2.31 2.85 5.53
N TRP A 197 -3.07 3.94 5.58
CA TRP A 197 -3.78 4.32 6.81
C TRP A 197 -4.98 3.41 7.08
N ALA A 198 -5.52 2.81 6.02
CA ALA A 198 -6.59 1.84 6.13
C ALA A 198 -6.35 0.62 5.24
N SER A 199 -6.94 -0.52 5.62
CA SER A 199 -6.95 -1.75 4.85
C SER A 199 -8.24 -2.53 5.13
N THR A 200 -8.55 -3.54 4.29
CA THR A 200 -9.57 -4.53 4.64
C THR A 200 -8.98 -5.60 5.56
N ALA A 201 -9.81 -6.26 6.37
CA ALA A 201 -9.39 -7.36 7.22
C ALA A 201 -8.67 -8.46 6.41
N HIS A 202 -9.16 -8.77 5.20
CA HIS A 202 -8.49 -9.72 4.30
C HIS A 202 -7.12 -9.21 3.83
N GLY A 203 -6.97 -7.91 3.65
CA GLY A 203 -5.72 -7.27 3.19
C GLY A 203 -4.61 -7.22 4.25
N VAL A 204 -4.91 -7.59 5.51
CA VAL A 204 -3.94 -7.58 6.62
C VAL A 204 -3.59 -8.98 7.14
N GLN A 205 -4.10 -10.04 6.54
CA GLN A 205 -3.86 -11.42 7.00
C GLN A 205 -2.37 -11.84 7.06
N VAL A 206 -1.50 -11.10 6.39
CA VAL A 206 -0.05 -11.38 6.31
C VAL A 206 0.78 -10.27 6.96
N ILE A 207 0.14 -9.25 7.55
CA ILE A 207 0.83 -8.10 8.13
C ILE A 207 1.01 -8.32 9.63
N PHE A 208 2.25 -8.21 10.14
CA PHE A 208 2.50 -8.10 11.57
C PHE A 208 2.09 -6.70 12.04
N ILE A 209 1.02 -6.63 12.84
CA ILE A 209 0.49 -5.36 13.33
C ILE A 209 0.56 -5.36 14.84
N TYR A 210 1.25 -4.38 15.41
CA TYR A 210 1.36 -4.21 16.87
C TYR A 210 0.07 -3.63 17.48
N HIS A 211 -0.68 -2.81 16.70
CA HIS A 211 -1.95 -2.23 17.13
C HIS A 211 -2.95 -2.20 15.97
N ILE A 212 -4.12 -2.79 16.16
CA ILE A 212 -5.24 -2.78 15.20
C ILE A 212 -6.45 -2.15 15.88
N TYR A 213 -7.06 -1.17 15.22
CA TYR A 213 -8.39 -0.68 15.58
C TYR A 213 -9.40 -1.12 14.53
N LEU A 214 -10.46 -1.79 14.99
CA LEU A 214 -11.58 -2.20 14.15
C LEU A 214 -12.63 -1.09 14.18
N ILE A 215 -12.88 -0.48 13.03
CA ILE A 215 -13.96 0.50 12.89
C ILE A 215 -15.17 -0.21 12.29
N PHE A 216 -16.21 -0.38 13.09
CA PHE A 216 -17.52 -0.82 12.62
C PHE A 216 -18.30 0.42 12.22
N LEU A 217 -18.41 0.68 10.92
CA LEU A 217 -19.38 1.65 10.43
C LEU A 217 -20.75 0.94 10.43
N ASP A 218 -21.67 1.43 11.24
CA ASP A 218 -23.06 1.03 11.15
C ASP A 218 -23.56 1.32 9.73
N SER A 219 -23.83 0.26 8.99
CA SER A 219 -24.52 0.35 7.71
C SER A 219 -26.00 0.54 8.01
N ASN A 220 -26.45 1.82 8.10
CA ASN A 220 -27.86 2.16 7.92
C ASN A 220 -28.30 1.86 6.50
#